data_60760de2fbf5306a0f59e3ce476905ef
#
_entry.id   60760de2fbf5306a0f59e3ce476905ef
#
_cell.length_a   1.000
_cell.length_b   1.000
_cell.length_c   1.000
_cell.angle_alpha   90.00
_cell.angle_beta   90.00
_cell.angle_gamma   90.00
#
_symmetry.space_group_name_H-M   'P 1'
#
loop_
_entity.id
_entity.type
_entity.pdbx_description
1 polymer ?
#
loop_
_entity_poly.entity_id
_entity_poly.type
_entity_poly.pdbx_seq_one_letter_code
_entity_poly.pdbx_strand_id
1 'polypeptide(L)'
;MRLWHYKLLPLLNDKLLVSQWRECCAVSSMYSQNKKFALINRIYDYPPIHTKVYSDLVSQEMKHRGFKINQDSYDKLCKNLNIEDENYSLEKDSEDNIYIINQNIKSQLFYNWHTNRYLLQNYYNIQEKVDCGLFNKDDLEKIENYMKRLELR
;
A
#
# COMPACT_ATOMS: atom_id res chain seq x y z
N MET A 1 13.22 1.23 0.91
CA MET A 1 11.92 0.79 1.45
C MET A 1 10.89 1.87 1.22
N ARG A 2 9.72 1.51 0.67
CA ARG A 2 8.68 2.46 0.31
C ARG A 2 7.33 1.75 0.35
N LEU A 3 6.28 2.44 0.81
CA LEU A 3 4.91 1.99 0.63
C LEU A 3 4.31 2.73 -0.57
N TRP A 4 4.13 2.01 -1.67
CA TRP A 4 3.53 2.57 -2.88
C TRP A 4 2.12 3.06 -2.60
N HIS A 5 1.73 4.16 -3.25
CA HIS A 5 0.36 4.68 -3.11
C HIS A 5 -0.65 3.55 -3.31
N TYR A 6 -1.63 3.41 -2.43
CA TYR A 6 -2.55 2.27 -2.45
C TYR A 6 -3.31 2.13 -3.77
N LYS A 7 -3.57 3.24 -4.47
CA LYS A 7 -4.23 3.20 -5.78
C LYS A 7 -3.42 2.47 -6.84
N LEU A 8 -2.11 2.37 -6.68
CA LEU A 8 -1.23 1.69 -7.63
C LEU A 8 -1.10 0.19 -7.37
N LEU A 9 -1.53 -0.32 -6.23
CA LEU A 9 -1.35 -1.74 -5.90
C LEU A 9 -1.87 -2.69 -6.98
N PRO A 10 -3.06 -2.48 -7.58
CA PRO A 10 -3.55 -3.35 -8.65
C PRO A 10 -2.73 -3.24 -9.95
N LEU A 11 -1.93 -2.19 -10.11
CA LEU A 11 -1.18 -1.88 -11.33
C LEU A 11 0.32 -2.19 -11.22
N LEU A 12 0.81 -2.52 -10.03
CA LEU A 12 2.19 -2.93 -9.84
C LEU A 12 2.42 -4.29 -10.52
N ASN A 13 3.63 -4.49 -11.07
CA ASN A 13 3.99 -5.81 -11.57
C ASN A 13 4.17 -6.78 -10.39
N ASP A 14 4.19 -8.07 -10.68
CA ASP A 14 4.25 -9.12 -9.65
C ASP A 14 5.46 -8.95 -8.73
N LYS A 15 6.61 -8.61 -9.30
CA LYS A 15 7.85 -8.43 -8.53
C LYS A 15 7.73 -7.31 -7.50
N LEU A 16 7.19 -6.16 -7.91
CA LEU A 16 7.00 -5.02 -7.00
C LEU A 16 5.93 -5.33 -5.96
N LEU A 17 4.86 -6.02 -6.35
CA LEU A 17 3.81 -6.38 -5.41
C LEU A 17 4.30 -7.34 -4.33
N VAL A 18 5.04 -8.37 -4.70
CA VAL A 18 5.63 -9.33 -3.75
C VAL A 18 6.63 -8.62 -2.83
N SER A 19 7.46 -7.74 -3.38
CA SER A 19 8.36 -6.90 -2.58
C SER A 19 7.59 -6.04 -1.60
N GLN A 20 6.44 -5.49 -2.02
CA GLN A 20 5.61 -4.65 -1.15
C GLN A 20 5.08 -5.45 0.05
N TRP A 21 4.69 -6.70 -0.15
CA TRP A 21 4.30 -7.56 0.96
C TRP A 21 5.44 -7.74 1.96
N ARG A 22 6.64 -8.01 1.47
CA ARG A 22 7.83 -8.13 2.33
C ARG A 22 8.09 -6.84 3.11
N GLU A 23 7.91 -5.70 2.47
CA GLU A 23 8.05 -4.40 3.13
C GLU A 23 6.96 -4.17 4.18
N CYS A 24 5.72 -4.59 3.94
CA CYS A 24 4.67 -4.55 4.95
C CYS A 24 5.07 -5.34 6.20
N CYS A 25 5.62 -6.53 6.03
CA CYS A 25 6.11 -7.34 7.15
C CYS A 25 7.25 -6.63 7.89
N ALA A 26 8.20 -6.04 7.16
CA ALA A 26 9.30 -5.29 7.74
C ALA A 26 8.82 -4.05 8.50
N VAL A 27 7.85 -3.33 7.94
CA VAL A 27 7.24 -2.15 8.58
C VAL A 27 6.55 -2.54 9.89
N SER A 28 5.84 -3.67 9.91
CA SER A 28 5.20 -4.16 11.15
C SER A 28 6.23 -4.45 12.23
N SER A 29 7.39 -5.01 11.86
CA SER A 29 8.50 -5.23 12.81
C SER A 29 9.04 -3.93 13.36
N MET A 30 9.03 -2.86 12.57
CA MET A 30 9.46 -1.53 13.05
C MET A 30 8.59 -1.03 14.19
N TYR A 31 7.28 -1.24 14.12
CA TYR A 31 6.37 -0.88 15.21
C TYR A 31 6.76 -1.56 16.51
N SER A 32 7.05 -2.87 16.47
CA SER A 32 7.41 -3.64 17.68
C SER A 32 8.75 -3.23 18.26
N GLN A 33 9.67 -2.69 17.43
CA GLN A 33 11.02 -2.30 17.82
C GLN A 33 11.20 -0.79 17.94
N ASN A 34 10.17 -0.02 17.65
CA ASN A 34 10.20 1.45 17.62
C ASN A 34 11.33 2.01 16.75
N LYS A 35 11.60 1.35 15.61
CA LYS A 35 12.61 1.78 14.65
C LYS A 35 12.05 2.78 13.65
N LYS A 36 12.93 3.59 13.04
CA LYS A 36 12.55 4.62 12.07
C LYS A 36 13.37 4.52 10.79
N PHE A 37 12.70 4.69 9.64
CA PHE A 37 13.31 4.83 8.32
C PHE A 37 12.64 5.99 7.59
N ALA A 38 13.41 6.93 7.07
CA ALA A 38 12.93 8.23 6.58
C ALA A 38 11.71 8.16 5.65
N LEU A 39 11.70 7.23 4.67
CA LEU A 39 10.64 7.17 3.67
C LEU A 39 9.31 6.60 4.20
N ILE A 40 9.31 5.94 5.35
CA ILE A 40 8.13 5.30 5.92
C ILE A 40 7.82 5.71 7.36
N ASN A 41 8.55 6.69 7.91
CA ASN A 41 8.28 7.20 9.26
C ASN A 41 6.86 7.78 9.40
N ARG A 42 6.24 8.13 8.29
CA ARG A 42 4.86 8.62 8.27
C ARG A 42 3.85 7.62 8.82
N ILE A 43 4.18 6.32 8.84
CA ILE A 43 3.30 5.31 9.46
C ILE A 43 2.97 5.63 10.92
N TYR A 44 3.89 6.27 11.63
CA TYR A 44 3.70 6.62 13.04
C TYR A 44 2.74 7.80 13.25
N ASP A 45 2.41 8.55 12.19
CA ASP A 45 1.41 9.62 12.25
C ASP A 45 -0.03 9.08 12.26
N TYR A 46 -0.21 7.78 12.08
CA TYR A 46 -1.52 7.13 11.94
C TYR A 46 -1.69 6.03 12.98
N PRO A 47 -2.95 5.74 13.38
CA PRO A 47 -3.21 4.52 14.13
C PRO A 47 -2.73 3.29 13.35
N PRO A 48 -2.26 2.23 14.03
CA PRO A 48 -1.75 1.02 13.36
C PRO A 48 -2.74 0.36 12.39
N ILE A 49 -4.03 0.63 12.54
CA ILE A 49 -5.06 0.10 11.63
C ILE A 49 -4.80 0.51 10.16
N HIS A 50 -4.21 1.68 9.91
CA HIS A 50 -3.87 2.11 8.55
C HIS A 50 -2.84 1.17 7.92
N THR A 51 -1.78 0.82 8.64
CA THR A 51 -0.78 -0.12 8.16
C THR A 51 -1.37 -1.52 7.99
N LYS A 52 -2.27 -1.94 8.90
CA LYS A 52 -2.98 -3.21 8.80
C LYS A 52 -3.82 -3.27 7.51
N VAL A 53 -4.64 -2.25 7.28
CA VAL A 53 -5.50 -2.17 6.09
C VAL A 53 -4.66 -2.16 4.81
N TYR A 54 -3.59 -1.37 4.79
CA TYR A 54 -2.68 -1.34 3.65
C TYR A 54 -2.09 -2.73 3.38
N SER A 55 -1.61 -3.40 4.41
CA SER A 55 -1.05 -4.75 4.30
C SER A 55 -2.09 -5.78 3.83
N ASP A 56 -3.33 -5.65 4.29
CA ASP A 56 -4.43 -6.48 3.82
C ASP A 56 -4.70 -6.27 2.33
N LEU A 57 -4.68 -5.01 1.86
CA LEU A 57 -4.85 -4.70 0.44
C LEU A 57 -3.74 -5.35 -0.41
N VAL A 58 -2.49 -5.29 0.03
CA VAL A 58 -1.37 -5.94 -0.65
C VAL A 58 -1.58 -7.45 -0.71
N SER A 59 -1.89 -8.07 0.42
CA SER A 59 -2.08 -9.53 0.51
C SER A 59 -3.27 -10.00 -0.32
N GLN A 60 -4.35 -9.23 -0.35
CA GLN A 60 -5.53 -9.56 -1.15
C GLN A 60 -5.24 -9.48 -2.65
N GLU A 61 -4.50 -8.46 -3.10
CA GLU A 61 -4.08 -8.35 -4.50
C GLU A 61 -3.16 -9.52 -4.89
N MET A 62 -2.24 -9.91 -4.01
CA MET A 62 -1.41 -11.09 -4.24
C MET A 62 -2.24 -12.35 -4.40
N LYS A 63 -3.20 -12.59 -3.49
CA LYS A 63 -4.10 -13.74 -3.56
C LYS A 63 -4.93 -13.72 -4.84
N HIS A 64 -5.42 -12.55 -5.24
CA HIS A 64 -6.16 -12.37 -6.48
C HIS A 64 -5.36 -12.81 -7.70
N ARG A 65 -4.04 -12.60 -7.69
CA ARG A 65 -3.12 -13.02 -8.76
C ARG A 65 -2.65 -14.48 -8.62
N GLY A 66 -3.11 -15.21 -7.61
CA GLY A 66 -2.77 -16.63 -7.39
C GLY A 66 -1.56 -16.85 -6.49
N PHE A 67 -0.98 -15.80 -5.89
CA PHE A 67 0.09 -15.96 -4.92
C PHE A 67 -0.47 -16.45 -3.57
N LYS A 68 0.34 -17.22 -2.87
CA LYS A 68 0.02 -17.66 -1.51
C LYS A 68 0.67 -16.75 -0.49
N ILE A 69 -0.07 -16.42 0.56
CA ILE A 69 0.44 -15.66 1.71
C ILE A 69 0.75 -16.66 2.82
N ASN A 70 1.96 -16.60 3.36
CA ASN A 70 2.33 -17.39 4.50
C ASN A 70 1.54 -16.93 5.72
N GLN A 71 0.75 -17.85 6.32
CA GLN A 71 -0.14 -17.53 7.43
C GLN A 71 0.64 -17.07 8.66
N ASP A 72 1.79 -17.69 8.94
CA ASP A 72 2.61 -17.29 10.09
C ASP A 72 3.14 -15.88 9.94
N SER A 73 3.53 -15.49 8.73
CA SER A 73 3.98 -14.12 8.43
C SER A 73 2.84 -13.12 8.62
N TYR A 74 1.63 -13.45 8.19
CA TYR A 74 0.46 -12.61 8.39
C TYR A 74 0.10 -12.46 9.87
N ASP A 75 0.10 -13.56 10.61
CA ASP A 75 -0.19 -13.55 12.05
C ASP A 75 0.84 -12.71 12.82
N LYS A 76 2.11 -12.83 12.43
CA LYS A 76 3.19 -12.03 13.02
C LYS A 76 3.01 -10.54 12.73
N LEU A 77 2.60 -10.19 11.52
CA LEU A 77 2.31 -8.80 11.14
C LEU A 77 1.21 -8.24 12.04
N CYS A 78 0.10 -8.94 12.21
CA CYS A 78 -1.00 -8.53 13.08
C CYS A 78 -0.55 -8.36 14.53
N LYS A 79 0.24 -9.30 15.02
CA LYS A 79 0.79 -9.26 16.39
C LYS A 79 1.71 -8.06 16.58
N ASN A 80 2.60 -7.79 15.62
CA ASN A 80 3.51 -6.65 15.67
C ASN A 80 2.75 -5.31 15.73
N LEU A 81 1.62 -5.22 15.03
CA LEU A 81 0.78 -4.04 15.02
C LEU A 81 -0.19 -3.98 16.21
N ASN A 82 -0.26 -5.07 16.99
CA ASN A 82 -1.15 -5.22 18.16
C ASN A 82 -2.64 -5.04 17.79
N ILE A 83 -3.06 -5.58 16.65
CA ILE A 83 -4.46 -5.48 16.15
C ILE A 83 -4.96 -6.82 15.62
N GLU A 84 -4.77 -7.89 16.41
CA GLU A 84 -5.09 -9.26 15.97
C GLU A 84 -6.59 -9.48 15.72
N ASP A 85 -7.45 -8.86 16.52
CA ASP A 85 -8.90 -9.10 16.50
C ASP A 85 -9.70 -7.86 16.06
N GLU A 86 -9.05 -6.84 15.50
CA GLU A 86 -9.73 -5.61 15.14
C GLU A 86 -10.47 -5.75 13.82
N ASN A 87 -11.78 -5.50 13.84
CA ASN A 87 -12.64 -5.53 12.66
C ASN A 87 -12.74 -4.13 12.04
N TYR A 88 -12.73 -4.11 10.73
CA TYR A 88 -12.95 -2.88 9.97
C TYR A 88 -13.72 -3.20 8.69
N SER A 89 -14.33 -2.17 8.11
CA SER A 89 -14.87 -2.23 6.75
C SER A 89 -14.24 -1.11 5.91
N LEU A 90 -14.34 -1.25 4.58
CA LEU A 90 -13.79 -0.27 3.65
C LEU A 90 -14.91 0.32 2.80
N GLU A 91 -14.76 1.60 2.49
CA GLU A 91 -15.55 2.27 1.45
C GLU A 91 -14.58 2.86 0.42
N LYS A 92 -15.02 2.87 -0.83
CA LYS A 92 -14.26 3.45 -1.95
C LYS A 92 -15.15 4.46 -2.66
N ASP A 93 -14.62 5.66 -2.91
CA ASP A 93 -15.34 6.67 -3.69
C ASP A 93 -15.07 6.54 -5.19
N SER A 94 -15.64 7.44 -6.00
CA SER A 94 -15.51 7.42 -7.46
C SER A 94 -14.07 7.67 -7.95
N GLU A 95 -13.23 8.24 -7.13
CA GLU A 95 -11.80 8.50 -7.44
C GLU A 95 -10.87 7.45 -6.83
N ASP A 96 -11.43 6.32 -6.39
CA ASP A 96 -10.70 5.21 -5.76
C ASP A 96 -10.01 5.58 -4.44
N ASN A 97 -10.44 6.66 -3.78
CA ASN A 97 -10.02 6.93 -2.42
C ASN A 97 -10.62 5.87 -1.48
N ILE A 98 -9.80 5.32 -0.60
CA ILE A 98 -10.22 4.27 0.32
C ILE A 98 -10.38 4.86 1.71
N TYR A 99 -11.52 4.55 2.34
CA TYR A 99 -11.87 4.97 3.69
C TYR A 99 -12.00 3.75 4.59
N ILE A 100 -11.41 3.84 5.77
CA ILE A 100 -11.48 2.80 6.80
C ILE A 100 -12.62 3.18 7.75
N ILE A 101 -13.52 2.23 7.99
CA ILE A 101 -14.57 2.37 9.01
C ILE A 101 -14.24 1.38 10.11
N ASN A 102 -13.92 1.92 11.27
CA ASN A 102 -13.55 1.15 12.44
C ASN A 102 -14.20 1.79 13.68
N GLN A 103 -14.98 1.00 14.43
CA GLN A 103 -15.70 1.49 15.61
C GLN A 103 -16.54 2.74 15.30
N ASN A 104 -17.23 2.75 14.17
CA ASN A 104 -18.06 3.85 13.68
C ASN A 104 -17.29 5.14 13.35
N ILE A 105 -15.98 5.09 13.31
CA ILE A 105 -15.12 6.20 12.87
C ILE A 105 -14.67 5.93 11.45
N LYS A 106 -14.92 6.90 10.56
CA LYS A 106 -14.49 6.86 9.16
C LYS A 106 -13.25 7.72 8.97
N SER A 107 -12.18 7.14 8.43
CA SER A 107 -10.96 7.88 8.11
C SER A 107 -10.40 7.43 6.76
N GLN A 108 -9.86 8.36 5.98
CA GLN A 108 -9.23 8.03 4.71
C GLN A 108 -7.89 7.33 4.97
N LEU A 109 -7.65 6.23 4.25
CA LEU A 109 -6.40 5.48 4.34
C LEU A 109 -5.21 6.41 4.03
N PHE A 110 -4.29 6.52 4.98
CA PHE A 110 -3.08 7.35 4.87
C PHE A 110 -3.35 8.78 4.38
N TYR A 111 -4.40 9.44 4.91
CA TYR A 111 -4.71 10.83 4.59
C TYR A 111 -3.46 11.73 4.79
N ASN A 112 -3.28 12.73 3.96
CA ASN A 112 -2.11 13.63 3.93
C ASN A 112 -0.79 12.96 3.57
N TRP A 113 -0.76 11.64 3.36
CA TRP A 113 0.43 10.93 2.87
C TRP A 113 0.20 10.38 1.46
N HIS A 114 -0.81 9.50 1.30
CA HIS A 114 -1.18 8.96 -0.01
C HIS A 114 -2.10 9.95 -0.74
N THR A 115 -1.53 11.08 -1.10
CA THR A 115 -2.18 12.19 -1.82
C THR A 115 -1.96 12.05 -3.32
N ASN A 116 -2.62 12.93 -4.11
CA ASN A 116 -2.36 12.99 -5.55
C ASN A 116 -0.91 13.36 -5.86
N ARG A 117 -0.29 14.20 -5.05
CA ARG A 117 1.13 14.52 -5.19
C ARG A 117 1.98 13.27 -5.00
N TYR A 118 1.70 12.46 -4.00
CA TYR A 118 2.43 11.21 -3.74
C TYR A 118 2.22 10.22 -4.88
N LEU A 119 1.00 10.13 -5.41
CA LEU A 119 0.70 9.29 -6.56
C LEU A 119 1.53 9.67 -7.78
N LEU A 120 1.62 10.97 -8.10
CA LEU A 120 2.48 11.50 -9.17
C LEU A 120 3.95 11.16 -8.93
N GLN A 121 4.42 11.34 -7.71
CA GLN A 121 5.80 11.02 -7.34
C GLN A 121 6.10 9.53 -7.53
N ASN A 122 5.18 8.66 -7.14
CA ASN A 122 5.30 7.21 -7.35
C ASN A 122 5.31 6.88 -8.85
N TYR A 123 4.49 7.55 -9.65
CA TYR A 123 4.49 7.38 -11.09
C TYR A 123 5.88 7.69 -11.67
N TYR A 124 6.49 8.81 -11.29
CA TYR A 124 7.83 9.15 -11.76
C TYR A 124 8.89 8.15 -11.31
N ASN A 125 8.75 7.58 -10.13
CA ASN A 125 9.63 6.51 -9.64
C ASN A 125 9.50 5.25 -10.51
N ILE A 126 8.28 4.91 -10.93
CA ILE A 126 8.05 3.76 -11.82
C ILE A 126 8.59 4.06 -13.22
N GLN A 127 8.43 5.29 -13.71
CA GLN A 127 8.99 5.71 -14.99
C GLN A 127 10.51 5.53 -15.01
N GLU A 128 11.19 5.91 -13.95
CA GLU A 128 12.62 5.67 -13.79
C GLU A 128 12.95 4.17 -13.85
N LYS A 129 12.13 3.32 -13.23
CA LYS A 129 12.30 1.86 -13.30
C LYS A 129 12.14 1.33 -14.72
N VAL A 130 11.25 1.91 -15.52
CA VAL A 130 11.13 1.56 -16.95
C VAL A 130 12.42 1.89 -17.67
N ASP A 131 12.98 3.07 -17.43
CA ASP A 131 14.24 3.51 -18.05
C ASP A 131 15.41 2.58 -17.70
N CYS A 132 15.39 1.98 -16.52
CA CYS A 132 16.40 1.02 -16.06
C CYS A 132 16.08 -0.43 -16.43
N GLY A 133 14.99 -0.69 -17.18
CA GLY A 133 14.61 -2.05 -17.57
C GLY A 133 13.99 -2.89 -16.45
N LEU A 134 13.55 -2.27 -15.35
CA LEU A 134 12.99 -2.95 -14.18
C LEU A 134 11.46 -2.98 -14.17
N PHE A 135 10.82 -2.30 -15.12
CA PHE A 135 9.37 -2.23 -15.24
C PHE A 135 9.01 -2.16 -16.73
N ASN A 136 7.90 -2.80 -17.11
CA ASN A 136 7.48 -2.91 -18.51
C ASN A 136 6.77 -1.63 -18.97
N LYS A 137 7.06 -1.19 -20.22
CA LYS A 137 6.40 -0.01 -20.80
C LYS A 137 4.89 -0.15 -20.91
N ASP A 138 4.40 -1.33 -21.26
CA ASP A 138 2.95 -1.57 -21.38
C ASP A 138 2.26 -1.45 -20.03
N ASP A 139 2.91 -1.89 -18.97
CA ASP A 139 2.40 -1.75 -17.60
C ASP A 139 2.45 -0.29 -17.14
N LEU A 140 3.47 0.47 -17.55
CA LEU A 140 3.52 1.92 -17.31
C LEU A 140 2.36 2.62 -18.01
N GLU A 141 2.05 2.24 -19.24
CA GLU A 141 0.92 2.81 -20.00
C GLU A 141 -0.41 2.61 -19.27
N LYS A 142 -0.61 1.46 -18.64
CA LYS A 142 -1.80 1.20 -17.80
C LYS A 142 -1.89 2.19 -16.65
N ILE A 143 -0.77 2.49 -16.00
CA ILE A 143 -0.71 3.48 -14.93
C ILE A 143 -1.02 4.87 -15.48
N GLU A 144 -0.45 5.23 -16.64
CA GLU A 144 -0.71 6.54 -17.28
C GLU A 144 -2.19 6.70 -17.63
N ASN A 145 -2.81 5.67 -18.18
CA ASN A 145 -4.24 5.68 -18.50
C ASN A 145 -5.10 5.83 -17.24
N TYR A 146 -4.72 5.15 -16.18
CA TYR A 146 -5.38 5.28 -14.89
C TYR A 146 -5.29 6.71 -14.35
N MET A 147 -4.10 7.32 -14.42
CA MET A 147 -3.90 8.69 -13.94
C MET A 147 -4.66 9.72 -14.78
N LYS A 148 -4.77 9.49 -16.11
CA LYS A 148 -5.62 10.33 -16.98
C LYS A 148 -7.08 10.24 -16.57
N ARG A 149 -7.57 9.04 -16.24
CA ARG A 149 -8.93 8.86 -15.74
C ARG A 149 -9.18 9.65 -14.45
N LEU A 150 -8.17 9.79 -13.60
CA LEU A 150 -8.24 10.59 -12.37
C LEU A 150 -7.91 12.08 -12.62
N GLU A 151 -7.70 12.48 -13.87
CA GLU A 151 -7.36 13.86 -14.25
C GLU A 151 -6.04 14.36 -13.63
N LEU A 152 -5.07 13.47 -13.41
CA LEU A 152 -3.77 13.80 -12.86
C LEU A 152 -2.68 14.02 -13.92
N ARG A 153 -3.01 13.75 -15.17
CA ARG A 153 -2.11 13.94 -16.32
C ARG A 153 -2.86 14.37 -17.55
#